data_4ef512625495e03ce95f94e56bd10cc6
#
_entry.id   4ef512625495e03ce95f94e56bd10cc6
#
_cell.length_a   1.000
_cell.length_b   1.000
_cell.length_c   1.000
_cell.angle_alpha   90.00
_cell.angle_beta   90.00
_cell.angle_gamma   90.00
#
_symmetry.space_group_name_H-M   'P 1'
#
loop_
_entity.id
_entity.type
_entity.pdbx_description
1 polymer ?
#
loop_
_entity_poly.entity_id
_entity_poly.type
_entity_poly.pdbx_seq_one_letter_code
_entity_poly.pdbx_strand_id
1 'polypeptide(L)'
;MEEIGAYLRENQKELIERIRRGKYTPDPVRRVEIPKPDGGIRKLGIPTVKDRIFQQAITQRLTPVYEPLFSENSYGYRPGRSAKDAIQKVKEYAEQGYIHGVALDLPKYFDTLNHEILLNILRRNVRDERVIQWIKRYLKSGVMEDGVVMETEEGSPQGGLC
;
A
#
# COMPACT_ATOMS: atom_id res chain seq x y z
N MET A 1 9.01 -3.51 19.64
CA MET A 1 8.98 -4.79 18.93
C MET A 1 8.55 -5.98 19.80
N GLU A 2 8.89 -5.99 21.09
CA GLU A 2 8.50 -7.06 22.03
C GLU A 2 6.97 -7.18 22.22
N GLU A 3 6.25 -6.07 22.27
CA GLU A 3 4.79 -6.04 22.42
C GLU A 3 4.04 -6.73 21.26
N ILE A 4 4.54 -6.60 20.02
CA ILE A 4 3.94 -7.25 18.84
C ILE A 4 4.08 -8.77 18.94
N GLY A 5 5.26 -9.24 19.38
CA GLY A 5 5.52 -10.66 19.55
C GLY A 5 4.64 -11.29 20.65
N ALA A 6 4.44 -10.56 21.75
CA ALA A 6 3.55 -10.97 22.84
C ALA A 6 2.09 -11.04 22.35
N TYR A 7 1.60 -9.97 21.71
CA TYR A 7 0.26 -9.91 21.15
C TYR A 7 -0.03 -11.08 20.18
N LEU A 8 0.91 -11.36 19.27
CA LEU A 8 0.73 -12.46 18.30
C LEU A 8 0.71 -13.82 18.98
N ARG A 9 1.55 -14.06 19.98
CA ARG A 9 1.53 -15.34 20.72
C ARG A 9 0.18 -15.61 21.37
N GLU A 10 -0.45 -14.58 21.91
CA GLU A 10 -1.74 -14.69 22.59
C GLU A 10 -2.94 -14.74 21.63
N ASN A 11 -2.92 -13.96 20.57
CA ASN A 11 -4.09 -13.68 19.75
C ASN A 11 -4.05 -14.31 18.35
N GLN A 12 -2.92 -14.93 17.92
CA GLN A 12 -2.76 -15.42 16.54
C GLN A 12 -3.82 -16.43 16.10
N LYS A 13 -4.23 -17.33 17.00
CA LYS A 13 -5.22 -18.37 16.68
C LYS A 13 -6.57 -17.75 16.36
N GLU A 14 -7.02 -16.82 17.21
CA GLU A 14 -8.28 -16.10 17.00
C GLU A 14 -8.22 -15.23 15.75
N LEU A 15 -7.12 -14.50 15.54
CA LEU A 15 -6.91 -13.66 14.36
C LEU A 15 -7.00 -14.49 13.07
N ILE A 16 -6.28 -15.61 13.00
CA ILE A 16 -6.31 -16.54 11.86
C ILE A 16 -7.71 -17.07 11.61
N GLU A 17 -8.43 -17.46 12.67
CA GLU A 17 -9.79 -17.97 12.56
C GLU A 17 -10.76 -16.91 12.02
N ARG A 18 -10.68 -15.68 12.51
CA ARG A 18 -11.48 -14.55 12.02
C ARG A 18 -11.20 -14.25 10.54
N ILE A 19 -9.93 -14.31 10.14
CA ILE A 19 -9.52 -14.14 8.74
C ILE A 19 -10.09 -15.26 7.88
N ARG A 20 -9.91 -16.52 8.27
CA ARG A 20 -10.41 -17.71 7.55
C ARG A 20 -11.92 -17.69 7.36
N ARG A 21 -12.66 -17.26 8.37
CA ARG A 21 -14.13 -17.12 8.33
C ARG A 21 -14.60 -15.86 7.61
N GLY A 22 -13.70 -15.02 7.09
CA GLY A 22 -14.06 -13.76 6.46
C GLY A 22 -14.66 -12.72 7.42
N LYS A 23 -14.52 -12.92 8.73
CA LYS A 23 -15.06 -12.03 9.80
C LYS A 23 -14.07 -10.96 10.24
N TYR A 24 -12.87 -10.93 9.67
CA TYR A 24 -11.91 -9.88 9.96
C TYR A 24 -12.35 -8.56 9.34
N THR A 25 -12.41 -7.53 10.16
CA THR A 25 -12.70 -6.16 9.72
C THR A 25 -11.50 -5.29 10.07
N PRO A 26 -10.88 -4.62 9.09
CA PRO A 26 -9.82 -3.65 9.35
C PRO A 26 -10.34 -2.49 10.20
N ASP A 27 -9.45 -1.94 11.03
CA ASP A 27 -9.73 -0.69 11.73
C ASP A 27 -9.49 0.51 10.81
N PRO A 28 -10.16 1.64 11.04
CA PRO A 28 -9.81 2.89 10.38
C PRO A 28 -8.36 3.29 10.63
N VAL A 29 -7.69 3.85 9.63
CA VAL A 29 -6.33 4.35 9.80
C VAL A 29 -6.33 5.65 10.59
N ARG A 30 -5.36 5.84 11.48
CA ARG A 30 -5.20 7.10 12.22
C ARG A 30 -4.56 8.15 11.31
N ARG A 31 -5.20 9.30 11.15
CA ARG A 31 -4.67 10.45 10.42
C ARG A 31 -3.49 11.08 11.17
N VAL A 32 -2.43 11.37 10.44
CA VAL A 32 -1.30 12.16 10.91
C VAL A 32 -0.92 13.13 9.79
N GLU A 33 -0.75 14.40 10.15
CA GLU A 33 -0.32 15.43 9.23
C GLU A 33 1.18 15.70 9.39
N ILE A 34 1.91 15.74 8.28
CA ILE A 34 3.35 16.03 8.26
C ILE A 34 3.57 17.25 7.37
N PRO A 35 4.22 18.32 7.88
CA PRO A 35 4.59 19.47 7.08
C PRO A 35 5.52 19.07 5.93
N LYS A 36 5.29 19.61 4.74
CA LYS A 36 6.22 19.50 3.62
C LYS A 36 7.20 20.67 3.60
N PRO A 37 8.39 20.51 3.00
CA PRO A 37 9.35 21.61 2.86
C PRO A 37 8.82 22.82 2.08
N ASP A 38 7.85 22.61 1.19
CA ASP A 38 7.19 23.63 0.37
C ASP A 38 6.03 24.37 1.07
N GLY A 39 5.82 24.12 2.40
CA GLY A 39 4.75 24.69 3.19
C GLY A 39 3.41 23.96 3.08
N GLY A 40 3.32 22.91 2.25
CA GLY A 40 2.13 22.06 2.17
C GLY A 40 2.05 21.06 3.33
N ILE A 41 0.92 20.34 3.40
CA ILE A 41 0.70 19.27 4.37
C ILE A 41 0.61 17.94 3.65
N ARG A 42 1.30 16.91 4.17
CA ARG A 42 1.12 15.52 3.75
C ARG A 42 0.27 14.80 4.78
N LYS A 43 -0.85 14.26 4.34
CA LYS A 43 -1.77 13.49 5.18
C LYS A 43 -1.40 12.01 5.12
N LEU A 44 -0.93 11.45 6.26
CA LEU A 44 -0.64 10.01 6.37
C LEU A 44 -1.79 9.30 7.07
N GLY A 45 -2.03 8.04 6.69
CA GLY A 45 -2.90 7.13 7.40
C GLY A 45 -2.09 6.01 8.04
N ILE A 46 -2.06 5.94 9.36
CA ILE A 46 -1.30 4.91 10.09
C ILE A 46 -2.25 3.77 10.48
N PRO A 47 -2.11 2.57 9.87
CA PRO A 47 -2.88 1.40 10.25
C PRO A 47 -2.52 0.91 11.65
N THR A 48 -3.42 0.16 12.28
CA THR A 48 -3.13 -0.53 13.55
C THR A 48 -2.05 -1.61 13.34
N VAL A 49 -1.44 -2.04 14.44
CA VAL A 49 -0.39 -3.08 14.38
C VAL A 49 -0.91 -4.38 13.76
N LYS A 50 -2.11 -4.82 14.17
CA LYS A 50 -2.74 -6.03 13.61
C LYS A 50 -3.00 -5.91 12.12
N ASP A 51 -3.44 -4.73 11.65
CA ASP A 51 -3.70 -4.47 10.25
C ASP A 51 -2.41 -4.47 9.43
N ARG A 52 -1.34 -3.86 9.94
CA ARG A 52 -0.02 -3.89 9.28
C ARG A 52 0.51 -5.32 9.10
N ILE A 53 0.32 -6.19 10.11
CA ILE A 53 0.73 -7.60 10.01
C ILE A 53 -0.05 -8.30 8.89
N PHE A 54 -1.35 -8.08 8.83
CA PHE A 54 -2.18 -8.72 7.81
C PHE A 54 -1.92 -8.13 6.41
N GLN A 55 -1.78 -6.83 6.28
CA GLN A 55 -1.36 -6.18 5.03
C GLN A 55 -0.01 -6.72 4.55
N GLN A 56 0.97 -6.86 5.46
CA GLN A 56 2.27 -7.45 5.11
C GLN A 56 2.13 -8.89 4.62
N ALA A 57 1.27 -9.70 5.24
CA ALA A 57 1.01 -11.06 4.78
C ALA A 57 0.39 -11.09 3.37
N ILE A 58 -0.54 -10.17 3.07
CA ILE A 58 -1.12 -10.00 1.72
C ILE A 58 -0.01 -9.60 0.74
N THR A 59 0.80 -8.59 1.06
CA THR A 59 1.91 -8.11 0.22
C THR A 59 2.88 -9.23 -0.11
N GLN A 60 3.31 -10.02 0.86
CA GLN A 60 4.20 -11.18 0.64
C GLN A 60 3.61 -12.23 -0.31
N ARG A 61 2.30 -12.38 -0.33
CA ARG A 61 1.61 -13.31 -1.25
C ARG A 61 1.39 -12.72 -2.65
N LEU A 62 1.23 -11.41 -2.77
CA LEU A 62 1.03 -10.73 -4.05
C LEU A 62 2.35 -10.42 -4.75
N THR A 63 3.43 -10.14 -4.02
CA THR A 63 4.74 -9.82 -4.61
C THR A 63 5.19 -10.83 -5.66
N PRO A 64 5.23 -12.15 -5.43
CA PRO A 64 5.66 -13.10 -6.46
C PRO A 64 4.73 -13.18 -7.66
N VAL A 65 3.48 -12.72 -7.56
CA VAL A 65 2.53 -12.66 -8.67
C VAL A 65 2.79 -11.43 -9.54
N TYR A 66 3.09 -10.28 -8.91
CA TYR A 66 3.21 -9.01 -9.63
C TYR A 66 4.64 -8.65 -10.02
N GLU A 67 5.64 -9.11 -9.26
CA GLU A 67 7.04 -8.78 -9.53
C GLU A 67 7.48 -9.11 -10.97
N PRO A 68 7.10 -10.28 -11.55
CA PRO A 68 7.42 -10.60 -12.94
C PRO A 68 6.69 -9.74 -13.99
N LEU A 69 5.61 -9.04 -13.59
CA LEU A 69 4.80 -8.25 -14.51
C LEU A 69 5.27 -6.80 -14.63
N PHE A 70 6.10 -6.34 -13.69
CA PHE A 70 6.61 -4.98 -13.72
C PHE A 70 7.71 -4.81 -14.76
N SER A 71 7.74 -3.63 -15.39
CA SER A 71 8.85 -3.25 -16.27
C SER A 71 10.20 -3.32 -15.53
N GLU A 72 11.26 -3.70 -16.23
CA GLU A 72 12.63 -3.67 -15.69
C GLU A 72 13.06 -2.25 -15.25
N ASN A 73 12.47 -1.21 -15.84
CA ASN A 73 12.72 0.19 -15.51
C ASN A 73 11.80 0.73 -14.38
N SER A 74 10.97 -0.11 -13.75
CA SER A 74 10.21 0.25 -12.57
C SER A 74 11.03 0.02 -11.31
N TYR A 75 11.27 1.06 -10.51
CA TYR A 75 12.16 1.02 -9.34
C TYR A 75 11.43 1.29 -8.02
N GLY A 76 10.25 1.93 -8.06
CA GLY A 76 9.50 2.29 -6.86
C GLY A 76 8.80 1.10 -6.21
N TYR A 77 8.91 1.00 -4.88
CA TYR A 77 8.21 0.00 -4.05
C TYR A 77 8.43 -1.46 -4.43
N ARG A 78 9.56 -1.78 -5.04
CA ARG A 78 9.91 -3.15 -5.46
C ARG A 78 11.05 -3.73 -4.63
N PRO A 79 11.00 -5.03 -4.25
CA PRO A 79 12.09 -5.69 -3.56
C PRO A 79 13.40 -5.66 -4.38
N GLY A 80 14.51 -5.34 -3.69
CA GLY A 80 15.84 -5.35 -4.32
C GLY A 80 16.08 -4.22 -5.32
N ARG A 81 15.18 -3.21 -5.40
CA ARG A 81 15.32 -2.03 -6.25
C ARG A 81 15.30 -0.74 -5.43
N SER A 82 16.01 0.28 -5.88
CA SER A 82 16.14 1.54 -5.15
C SER A 82 16.12 2.75 -6.08
N ALA A 83 15.93 3.93 -5.50
CA ALA A 83 16.07 5.20 -6.20
C ALA A 83 17.48 5.39 -6.77
N LYS A 84 18.51 4.83 -6.11
CA LYS A 84 19.89 4.86 -6.60
C LYS A 84 20.04 4.10 -7.92
N ASP A 85 19.39 2.95 -8.05
CA ASP A 85 19.41 2.15 -9.28
C ASP A 85 18.70 2.89 -10.42
N ALA A 86 17.59 3.58 -10.12
CA ALA A 86 16.90 4.44 -11.09
C ALA A 86 17.82 5.58 -11.60
N ILE A 87 18.53 6.27 -10.69
CA ILE A 87 19.48 7.32 -11.06
C ILE A 87 20.62 6.74 -11.90
N GLN A 88 21.15 5.58 -11.56
CA GLN A 88 22.17 4.93 -12.34
C GLN A 88 21.69 4.62 -13.76
N LYS A 89 20.44 4.16 -13.90
CA LYS A 89 19.85 3.87 -15.21
C LYS A 89 19.68 5.14 -16.07
N VAL A 90 19.31 6.25 -15.45
CA VAL A 90 19.25 7.57 -16.15
C VAL A 90 20.64 7.98 -16.66
N LYS A 91 21.70 7.77 -15.86
CA LYS A 91 23.08 8.04 -16.29
C LYS A 91 23.49 7.19 -17.49
N GLU A 92 23.17 5.87 -17.45
CA GLU A 92 23.44 4.99 -18.58
C GLU A 92 22.76 5.45 -19.87
N TYR A 93 21.52 5.93 -19.80
CA TYR A 93 20.83 6.50 -20.97
C TYR A 93 21.51 7.79 -21.45
N ALA A 94 21.93 8.66 -20.55
CA ALA A 94 22.65 9.88 -20.93
C ALA A 94 23.99 9.56 -21.64
N GLU A 95 24.73 8.57 -21.15
CA GLU A 95 25.98 8.09 -21.78
C GLU A 95 25.75 7.47 -23.18
N GLN A 96 24.57 6.89 -23.40
CA GLN A 96 24.14 6.38 -24.73
C GLN A 96 23.69 7.50 -25.69
N GLY A 97 23.68 8.76 -25.25
CA GLY A 97 23.35 9.91 -26.09
C GLY A 97 21.90 10.37 -26.00
N TYR A 98 21.08 9.83 -25.07
CA TYR A 98 19.74 10.36 -24.82
C TYR A 98 19.84 11.66 -24.01
N ILE A 99 19.55 12.80 -24.65
CA ILE A 99 19.70 14.16 -24.07
C ILE A 99 18.36 14.81 -23.67
N HIS A 100 17.25 14.21 -24.04
CA HIS A 100 15.92 14.72 -23.70
C HIS A 100 15.22 13.83 -22.69
N GLY A 101 14.66 14.42 -21.64
CA GLY A 101 13.86 13.73 -20.63
C GLY A 101 12.47 14.35 -20.52
N VAL A 102 11.44 13.49 -20.39
CA VAL A 102 10.07 13.91 -20.10
C VAL A 102 9.70 13.42 -18.70
N ALA A 103 9.35 14.35 -17.82
CA ALA A 103 8.85 14.02 -16.48
C ALA A 103 7.32 14.03 -16.48
N LEU A 104 6.72 12.92 -16.02
CA LEU A 104 5.28 12.78 -15.87
C LEU A 104 4.97 12.45 -14.40
N ASP A 105 3.97 13.10 -13.82
CA ASP A 105 3.49 12.84 -12.47
C ASP A 105 1.95 12.89 -12.44
N LEU A 106 1.36 12.07 -11.56
CA LEU A 106 -0.09 12.03 -11.36
C LEU A 106 -0.44 12.79 -10.07
N PRO A 107 -1.05 13.98 -10.18
CA PRO A 107 -1.40 14.76 -9.01
C PRO A 107 -2.42 14.01 -8.15
N LYS A 108 -2.20 14.01 -6.83
CA LYS A 108 -3.11 13.40 -5.83
C LYS A 108 -3.45 11.93 -6.11
N TYR A 109 -2.55 11.17 -6.73
CA TYR A 109 -2.80 9.78 -7.12
C TYR A 109 -3.39 8.93 -5.99
N PHE A 110 -2.83 9.04 -4.78
CA PHE A 110 -3.32 8.29 -3.61
C PHE A 110 -4.68 8.78 -3.11
N ASP A 111 -5.03 10.02 -3.34
CA ASP A 111 -6.30 10.60 -2.87
C ASP A 111 -7.45 10.32 -3.83
N THR A 112 -7.15 10.08 -5.12
CA THR A 112 -8.13 9.91 -6.21
C THR A 112 -8.16 8.50 -6.78
N LEU A 113 -7.51 7.53 -6.12
CA LEU A 113 -7.46 6.15 -6.57
C LEU A 113 -8.86 5.54 -6.56
N ASN A 114 -9.38 5.16 -7.74
CA ASN A 114 -10.67 4.51 -7.84
C ASN A 114 -10.58 3.05 -7.38
N HIS A 115 -11.32 2.70 -6.33
CA HIS A 115 -11.29 1.37 -5.70
C HIS A 115 -11.73 0.26 -6.65
N GLU A 116 -12.81 0.45 -7.42
CA GLU A 116 -13.33 -0.60 -8.29
C GLU A 116 -12.39 -0.86 -9.49
N ILE A 117 -11.76 0.19 -10.03
CA ILE A 117 -10.76 0.04 -11.09
C ILE A 117 -9.55 -0.76 -10.57
N LEU A 118 -9.03 -0.39 -9.39
CA LEU A 118 -7.93 -1.12 -8.74
C LEU A 118 -8.28 -2.59 -8.54
N LEU A 119 -9.45 -2.88 -7.95
CA LEU A 119 -9.88 -4.24 -7.66
C LEU A 119 -10.06 -5.06 -8.95
N ASN A 120 -10.55 -4.45 -10.02
CA ASN A 120 -10.68 -5.10 -11.34
C ASN A 120 -9.30 -5.40 -11.97
N ILE A 121 -8.32 -4.53 -11.81
CA ILE A 121 -6.94 -4.79 -12.22
C ILE A 121 -6.35 -5.96 -11.42
N LEU A 122 -6.55 -5.99 -10.11
CA LEU A 122 -6.07 -7.07 -9.26
C LEU A 122 -6.68 -8.43 -9.63
N ARG A 123 -7.98 -8.49 -9.95
CA ARG A 123 -8.67 -9.73 -10.40
C ARG A 123 -8.08 -10.35 -11.65
N ARG A 124 -7.35 -9.62 -12.46
CA ARG A 124 -6.70 -10.19 -13.66
C ARG A 124 -5.65 -11.24 -13.30
N ASN A 125 -4.99 -11.10 -12.15
CA ASN A 125 -3.89 -11.96 -11.73
C ASN A 125 -4.18 -12.69 -10.39
N VAL A 126 -5.09 -12.19 -9.59
CA VAL A 126 -5.47 -12.77 -8.28
C VAL A 126 -6.81 -13.45 -8.43
N ARG A 127 -6.81 -14.80 -8.45
CA ARG A 127 -8.02 -15.62 -8.61
C ARG A 127 -8.81 -15.80 -7.31
N ASP A 128 -8.17 -15.62 -6.15
CA ASP A 128 -8.84 -15.77 -4.86
C ASP A 128 -9.63 -14.51 -4.49
N GLU A 129 -10.93 -14.54 -4.71
CA GLU A 129 -11.83 -13.42 -4.43
C GLU A 129 -11.81 -13.01 -2.93
N ARG A 130 -11.43 -13.91 -2.01
CA ARG A 130 -11.30 -13.56 -0.59
C ARG A 130 -10.19 -12.52 -0.38
N VAL A 131 -9.07 -12.63 -1.11
CA VAL A 131 -7.98 -11.64 -1.07
C VAL A 131 -8.47 -10.30 -1.60
N ILE A 132 -9.20 -10.29 -2.71
CA ILE A 132 -9.80 -9.07 -3.29
C ILE A 132 -10.76 -8.42 -2.29
N GLN A 133 -11.59 -9.21 -1.60
CA GLN A 133 -12.52 -8.68 -0.58
C GLN A 133 -11.79 -8.09 0.63
N TRP A 134 -10.67 -8.66 1.07
CA TRP A 134 -9.86 -8.06 2.13
C TRP A 134 -9.23 -6.73 1.70
N ILE A 135 -8.69 -6.67 0.48
CA ILE A 135 -8.15 -5.40 -0.07
C ILE A 135 -9.28 -4.36 -0.13
N LYS A 136 -10.47 -4.73 -0.62
CA LYS A 136 -11.64 -3.84 -0.65
C LYS A 136 -12.00 -3.32 0.74
N ARG A 137 -11.98 -4.17 1.77
CA ARG A 137 -12.24 -3.77 3.17
C ARG A 137 -11.18 -2.79 3.69
N TYR A 138 -9.91 -2.99 3.35
CA TYR A 138 -8.85 -2.04 3.72
C TYR A 138 -9.03 -0.69 3.05
N LEU A 139 -9.38 -0.65 1.77
CA LEU A 139 -9.68 0.59 1.05
C LEU A 139 -10.86 1.35 1.65
N LYS A 140 -11.85 0.62 2.18
CA LYS A 140 -13.07 1.15 2.78
C LYS A 140 -13.02 1.29 4.31
N SER A 141 -11.90 0.97 4.95
CA SER A 141 -11.81 1.01 6.43
C SER A 141 -11.96 2.42 7.03
N GLY A 142 -11.83 3.44 6.21
CA GLY A 142 -11.97 4.81 6.62
C GLY A 142 -10.72 5.39 7.28
N VAL A 143 -10.84 6.64 7.65
CA VAL A 143 -9.80 7.43 8.30
C VAL A 143 -10.35 7.98 9.61
N MET A 144 -9.62 7.81 10.70
CA MET A 144 -9.91 8.39 12.00
C MET A 144 -9.11 9.69 12.17
N GLU A 145 -9.83 10.77 12.36
CA GLU A 145 -9.29 12.12 12.64
C GLU A 145 -10.02 12.67 13.85
N ASP A 146 -9.29 13.06 14.89
CA ASP A 146 -9.84 13.61 16.16
C ASP A 146 -10.96 12.77 16.79
N GLY A 147 -10.86 11.44 16.68
CA GLY A 147 -11.83 10.50 17.24
C GLY A 147 -13.07 10.27 16.35
N VAL A 148 -13.17 10.95 15.22
CA VAL A 148 -14.25 10.76 14.25
C VAL A 148 -13.78 9.88 13.10
N VAL A 149 -14.56 8.87 12.75
CA VAL A 149 -14.29 7.99 11.60
C VAL A 149 -15.02 8.53 10.38
N MET A 150 -14.24 8.81 9.33
CA MET A 150 -14.76 9.19 8.01
C MET A 150 -14.57 8.01 7.05
N GLU A 151 -15.65 7.62 6.39
CA GLU A 151 -15.61 6.60 5.34
C GLU A 151 -14.86 7.12 4.11
N THR A 152 -14.20 6.22 3.39
CA THR A 152 -13.47 6.52 2.15
C THR A 152 -14.12 5.79 0.98
N GLU A 153 -14.62 6.54 -0.02
CA GLU A 153 -15.18 5.98 -1.25
C GLU A 153 -14.12 5.84 -2.35
N GLU A 154 -13.09 6.66 -2.29
CA GLU A 154 -11.92 6.65 -3.19
C GLU A 154 -10.64 6.92 -2.41
N GLY A 155 -9.51 6.73 -3.07
CA GLY A 155 -8.20 6.96 -2.49
C GLY A 155 -7.68 5.79 -1.66
N SER A 156 -6.41 5.89 -1.31
CA SER A 156 -5.72 4.97 -0.41
C SER A 156 -4.90 5.78 0.58
N PRO A 157 -4.93 5.45 1.89
CA PRO A 157 -4.15 6.18 2.87
C PRO A 157 -2.65 6.04 2.57
N GLN A 158 -1.95 7.18 2.46
CA GLN A 158 -0.49 7.19 2.37
C GLN A 158 0.09 6.70 3.70
N GLY A 159 1.06 5.79 3.67
CA GLY A 159 1.74 5.29 4.85
C GLY A 159 1.33 3.88 5.29
N GLY A 160 0.49 3.20 4.53
CA GLY A 160 0.33 1.75 4.61
C GLY A 160 1.61 1.03 4.14
N LEU A 161 1.69 -0.27 4.38
CA LEU A 161 2.73 -1.11 3.78
C LEU A 161 2.38 -1.28 2.28
N CYS A 162 3.07 -0.52 1.45
CA CYS A 162 3.08 -0.71 -0.01
C CYS A 162 4.22 -1.62 -0.40
#